data_f027d1d947368cdb8ccd0dcaa0f581b3
#
_entry.id   f027d1d947368cdb8ccd0dcaa0f581b3
#
_cell.length_a   1.000
_cell.length_b   1.000
_cell.length_c   1.000
_cell.angle_alpha   90.00
_cell.angle_beta   90.00
_cell.angle_gamma   90.00
#
_symmetry.space_group_name_H-M   'P 1'
#
loop_
_entity.id
_entity.type
_entity.pdbx_description
1 polymer ?
#
loop_
_entity_poly.entity_id
_entity_poly.type
_entity_poly.pdbx_seq_one_letter_code
_entity_poly.pdbx_strand_id
1 'polypeptide(L)'
;MLFTPTLLLFLGAFGAVAAGLPQFSLADTAGRTHTASEWAGKRAVVLFFATTDCPLSNGYVPEMNRIQQAYGPRGVAFYAVEGDATVAAAEVLKHVKEFGYNFPYLFDPQESLAAFTGATTVPEVAVLSPRGDLLYLGRIDNRTEDFGKQRPEATELDLRDALDAVLASKPVARPRTRTLGCAIVRKN
;
A
#
# COMPACT_ATOMS: atom_id res chain seq x y z
N MET A 1 -1.55 -37.46 -52.53
CA MET A 1 -0.88 -37.38 -51.25
C MET A 1 -0.90 -35.93 -50.80
N LEU A 2 -1.85 -35.57 -49.92
CA LEU A 2 -1.93 -34.22 -49.36
C LEU A 2 -1.30 -34.25 -47.93
N PHE A 3 -0.24 -33.47 -47.71
CA PHE A 3 0.35 -33.26 -46.43
C PHE A 3 -0.32 -32.05 -45.75
N THR A 4 -1.03 -32.28 -44.66
CA THR A 4 -1.55 -31.23 -43.78
C THR A 4 -0.50 -30.85 -42.73
N PRO A 5 -0.05 -29.60 -42.61
CA PRO A 5 0.84 -29.22 -41.54
C PRO A 5 0.04 -28.99 -40.23
N THR A 6 0.34 -29.77 -39.22
CA THR A 6 -0.17 -29.58 -37.85
C THR A 6 0.55 -28.40 -37.19
N LEU A 7 -0.19 -27.31 -36.97
CA LEU A 7 0.30 -26.13 -36.27
C LEU A 7 0.27 -26.39 -34.74
N LEU A 8 1.42 -26.65 -34.13
CA LEU A 8 1.56 -26.71 -32.66
C LEU A 8 1.50 -25.31 -32.08
N LEU A 9 0.39 -24.98 -31.43
CA LEU A 9 0.27 -23.77 -30.60
C LEU A 9 1.06 -24.02 -29.28
N PHE A 10 2.22 -23.39 -29.14
CA PHE A 10 2.89 -23.27 -27.84
C PHE A 10 2.17 -22.23 -26.98
N LEU A 11 1.32 -22.68 -26.05
CA LEU A 11 0.86 -21.83 -24.94
C LEU A 11 2.03 -21.63 -23.98
N GLY A 12 2.73 -20.50 -24.12
CA GLY A 12 3.67 -20.05 -23.14
C GLY A 12 2.95 -19.68 -21.83
N ALA A 13 3.02 -20.55 -20.83
CA ALA A 13 2.60 -20.22 -19.48
C ALA A 13 3.58 -19.16 -18.94
N PHE A 14 3.19 -17.90 -18.92
CA PHE A 14 3.85 -16.87 -18.13
C PHE A 14 3.68 -17.26 -16.65
N GLY A 15 4.65 -17.94 -16.08
CA GLY A 15 4.73 -18.19 -14.66
C GLY A 15 4.89 -16.84 -13.95
N ALA A 16 3.86 -16.37 -13.26
CA ALA A 16 4.00 -15.30 -12.28
C ALA A 16 4.99 -15.82 -11.22
N VAL A 17 6.19 -15.21 -11.17
CA VAL A 17 7.11 -15.42 -10.05
C VAL A 17 6.39 -14.88 -8.83
N ALA A 18 5.92 -15.76 -7.94
CA ALA A 18 5.37 -15.36 -6.66
C ALA A 18 6.49 -14.64 -5.90
N ALA A 19 6.36 -13.33 -5.73
CA ALA A 19 7.21 -12.60 -4.82
C ALA A 19 6.98 -13.21 -3.43
N GLY A 20 8.04 -13.77 -2.82
CA GLY A 20 7.93 -14.31 -1.47
C GLY A 20 7.56 -13.21 -0.48
N LEU A 21 7.12 -13.59 0.73
CA LEU A 21 6.85 -12.61 1.80
C LEU A 21 8.08 -11.72 2.05
N PRO A 22 7.89 -10.41 2.22
CA PRO A 22 8.99 -9.54 2.58
C PRO A 22 9.56 -9.95 3.94
N GLN A 23 10.88 -9.92 4.05
CA GLN A 23 11.55 -10.18 5.32
C GLN A 23 11.69 -8.84 6.07
N PHE A 24 10.85 -8.63 7.08
CA PHE A 24 10.96 -7.47 7.96
C PHE A 24 10.58 -7.83 9.39
N SER A 25 11.09 -7.03 10.32
CA SER A 25 10.73 -7.03 11.73
C SER A 25 10.75 -5.58 12.20
N LEU A 26 9.61 -4.91 12.18
CA LEU A 26 9.48 -3.47 12.39
C LEU A 26 8.66 -3.19 13.66
N ALA A 27 9.14 -2.24 14.47
CA ALA A 27 8.38 -1.75 15.61
C ALA A 27 7.33 -0.72 15.14
N ASP A 28 6.17 -0.72 15.78
CA ASP A 28 5.20 0.36 15.67
C ASP A 28 5.40 1.42 16.76
N THR A 29 4.60 2.47 16.71
CA THR A 29 4.61 3.57 17.68
C THR A 29 4.17 3.17 19.09
N ALA A 30 3.58 1.98 19.27
CA ALA A 30 3.25 1.41 20.59
C ALA A 30 4.37 0.47 21.12
N GLY A 31 5.46 0.30 20.37
CA GLY A 31 6.58 -0.59 20.69
C GLY A 31 6.31 -2.07 20.37
N ARG A 32 5.22 -2.38 19.69
CA ARG A 32 4.92 -3.74 19.26
C ARG A 32 5.68 -4.04 17.97
N THR A 33 6.29 -5.21 17.89
CA THR A 33 6.97 -5.69 16.68
C THR A 33 5.98 -6.37 15.73
N HIS A 34 6.05 -6.01 14.47
CA HIS A 34 5.28 -6.57 13.36
C HIS A 34 6.17 -7.28 12.36
N THR A 35 5.68 -8.37 11.81
CA THR A 35 6.35 -9.16 10.77
C THR A 35 5.35 -9.61 9.70
N ALA A 36 5.84 -10.04 8.55
CA ALA A 36 4.97 -10.56 7.49
C ALA A 36 4.17 -11.81 7.89
N SER A 37 4.55 -12.53 8.95
CA SER A 37 3.78 -13.67 9.47
C SER A 37 2.38 -13.28 9.97
N GLU A 38 2.17 -12.02 10.37
CA GLU A 38 0.86 -11.51 10.79
C GLU A 38 -0.14 -11.40 9.63
N TRP A 39 0.34 -11.48 8.40
CA TRP A 39 -0.51 -11.45 7.19
C TRP A 39 -1.22 -12.78 6.95
N ALA A 40 -0.76 -13.87 7.59
CA ALA A 40 -1.41 -15.16 7.51
C ALA A 40 -2.87 -15.07 7.99
N GLY A 41 -3.80 -15.63 7.20
CA GLY A 41 -5.23 -15.60 7.50
C GLY A 41 -5.93 -14.26 7.19
N LYS A 42 -5.19 -13.24 6.75
CA LYS A 42 -5.81 -12.02 6.21
C LYS A 42 -6.30 -12.25 4.77
N ARG A 43 -7.16 -11.37 4.31
CA ARG A 43 -7.64 -11.38 2.91
C ARG A 43 -6.83 -10.44 2.03
N ALA A 44 -6.33 -9.37 2.61
CA ALA A 44 -5.41 -8.42 2.00
C ALA A 44 -4.63 -7.67 3.08
N VAL A 45 -3.55 -7.02 2.68
CA VAL A 45 -2.74 -6.12 3.51
C VAL A 45 -2.62 -4.78 2.80
N VAL A 46 -2.85 -3.69 3.51
CA VAL A 46 -2.68 -2.32 3.04
C VAL A 46 -1.49 -1.70 3.76
N LEU A 47 -0.53 -1.22 2.98
CA LEU A 47 0.57 -0.38 3.45
C LEU A 47 0.30 1.06 2.99
N PHE A 48 0.17 1.98 3.92
CA PHE A 48 0.02 3.41 3.67
C PHE A 48 1.36 4.09 3.95
N PHE A 49 2.10 4.41 2.89
CA PHE A 49 3.35 5.16 2.99
C PHE A 49 3.04 6.62 3.28
N ALA A 50 3.56 7.12 4.38
CA ALA A 50 3.32 8.46 4.89
C ALA A 50 4.60 8.99 5.54
N THR A 51 4.68 10.31 5.76
CA THR A 51 5.72 10.94 6.59
C THR A 51 5.11 12.09 7.37
N THR A 52 5.73 12.42 8.48
CA THR A 52 5.21 13.39 9.46
C THR A 52 5.06 14.80 8.90
N ASP A 53 5.92 15.22 7.99
CA ASP A 53 6.00 16.55 7.43
C ASP A 53 5.28 16.73 6.07
N CYS A 54 4.66 15.67 5.53
CA CYS A 54 3.92 15.75 4.27
C CYS A 54 2.46 16.17 4.48
N PRO A 55 2.06 17.41 4.13
CA PRO A 55 0.69 17.88 4.32
C PRO A 55 -0.36 17.03 3.57
N LEU A 56 0.03 16.45 2.42
CA LEU A 56 -0.86 15.58 1.66
C LEU A 56 -1.11 14.27 2.40
N SER A 57 -0.06 13.63 2.97
CA SER A 57 -0.22 12.44 3.82
C SER A 57 -1.15 12.72 4.99
N ASN A 58 -0.92 13.84 5.69
CA ASN A 58 -1.70 14.26 6.84
C ASN A 58 -3.17 14.48 6.47
N GLY A 59 -3.44 15.10 5.32
CA GLY A 59 -4.79 15.31 4.81
C GLY A 59 -5.56 14.03 4.48
N TYR A 60 -4.85 12.92 4.23
CA TYR A 60 -5.48 11.63 3.93
C TYR A 60 -5.74 10.76 5.17
N VAL A 61 -5.19 11.07 6.35
CA VAL A 61 -5.38 10.25 7.56
C VAL A 61 -6.85 10.00 7.89
N PRO A 62 -7.77 11.00 7.86
CA PRO A 62 -9.18 10.76 8.12
C PRO A 62 -9.82 9.78 7.12
N GLU A 63 -9.44 9.83 5.85
CA GLU A 63 -9.96 8.90 4.85
C GLU A 63 -9.39 7.50 5.05
N MET A 64 -8.09 7.37 5.34
CA MET A 64 -7.47 6.08 5.64
C MET A 64 -8.11 5.43 6.87
N ASN A 65 -8.44 6.21 7.90
CA ASN A 65 -9.17 5.72 9.06
C ASN A 65 -10.56 5.20 8.69
N ARG A 66 -11.31 5.92 7.82
CA ARG A 66 -12.62 5.44 7.32
C ARG A 66 -12.50 4.16 6.51
N ILE A 67 -11.47 4.05 5.68
CA ILE A 67 -11.19 2.84 4.90
C ILE A 67 -10.86 1.67 5.83
N GLN A 68 -9.99 1.90 6.82
CA GLN A 68 -9.66 0.87 7.81
C GLN A 68 -10.90 0.39 8.58
N GLN A 69 -11.77 1.30 9.03
CA GLN A 69 -13.02 0.93 9.71
C GLN A 69 -13.96 0.09 8.84
N ALA A 70 -14.01 0.39 7.53
CA ALA A 70 -14.87 -0.32 6.60
C ALA A 70 -14.32 -1.70 6.19
N TYR A 71 -13.02 -1.83 6.05
CA TYR A 71 -12.38 -3.03 5.48
C TYR A 71 -11.66 -3.91 6.51
N GLY A 72 -11.25 -3.37 7.66
CA GLY A 72 -10.62 -4.14 8.74
C GLY A 72 -11.48 -5.32 9.20
N PRO A 73 -12.78 -5.14 9.51
CA PRO A 73 -13.68 -6.25 9.87
C PRO A 73 -13.88 -7.27 8.75
N ARG A 74 -13.57 -6.92 7.49
CA ARG A 74 -13.64 -7.81 6.33
C ARG A 74 -12.34 -8.63 6.11
N GLY A 75 -11.40 -8.57 7.06
CA GLY A 75 -10.16 -9.34 7.05
C GLY A 75 -8.97 -8.63 6.37
N VAL A 76 -9.02 -7.31 6.18
CA VAL A 76 -7.90 -6.52 5.66
C VAL A 76 -7.04 -6.00 6.83
N ALA A 77 -5.73 -6.25 6.78
CA ALA A 77 -4.77 -5.64 7.70
C ALA A 77 -4.33 -4.27 7.17
N PHE A 78 -4.08 -3.31 8.06
CA PHE A 78 -3.64 -1.96 7.72
C PHE A 78 -2.42 -1.58 8.54
N TYR A 79 -1.44 -0.97 7.87
CA TYR A 79 -0.24 -0.40 8.47
C TYR A 79 0.07 0.93 7.78
N ALA A 80 0.34 1.97 8.55
CA ALA A 80 1.09 3.11 8.06
C ALA A 80 2.59 2.78 8.14
N VAL A 81 3.36 3.30 7.20
CA VAL A 81 4.82 3.06 7.12
C VAL A 81 5.50 4.42 6.99
N GLU A 82 6.43 4.73 7.92
CA GLU A 82 7.22 5.96 7.82
C GLU A 82 8.12 5.91 6.60
N GLY A 83 7.96 6.92 5.75
CA GLY A 83 8.71 7.05 4.49
C GLY A 83 9.99 7.85 4.62
N ASP A 84 10.31 8.39 5.81
CA ASP A 84 11.54 9.11 6.07
C ASP A 84 12.31 8.48 7.24
N ALA A 85 13.39 7.82 6.92
CA ALA A 85 14.25 7.15 7.90
C ALA A 85 15.03 8.10 8.82
N THR A 86 14.98 9.41 8.58
CA THR A 86 15.67 10.43 9.39
C THR A 86 14.79 10.98 10.50
N VAL A 87 13.47 10.76 10.46
CA VAL A 87 12.52 11.26 11.46
C VAL A 87 12.68 10.49 12.77
N ALA A 88 12.80 11.24 13.88
CA ALA A 88 12.94 10.65 15.20
C ALA A 88 11.65 9.96 15.66
N ALA A 89 11.78 8.81 16.34
CA ALA A 89 10.63 8.05 16.85
C ALA A 89 9.69 8.88 17.74
N ALA A 90 10.23 9.77 18.54
CA ALA A 90 9.44 10.66 19.41
C ALA A 90 8.55 11.63 18.60
N GLU A 91 9.04 12.07 17.46
CA GLU A 91 8.30 12.95 16.53
C GLU A 91 7.16 12.21 15.86
N VAL A 92 7.42 11.00 15.35
CA VAL A 92 6.38 10.12 14.78
C VAL A 92 5.31 9.80 15.83
N LEU A 93 5.70 9.53 17.07
CA LEU A 93 4.76 9.25 18.18
C LEU A 93 3.83 10.43 18.47
N LYS A 94 4.37 11.66 18.46
CA LYS A 94 3.58 12.89 18.60
C LYS A 94 2.61 13.03 17.42
N HIS A 95 3.11 12.87 16.22
CA HIS A 95 2.35 12.96 14.98
C HIS A 95 1.16 11.98 14.92
N VAL A 96 1.40 10.70 15.22
CA VAL A 96 0.36 9.66 15.25
C VAL A 96 -0.80 10.03 16.18
N LYS A 97 -0.48 10.60 17.36
CA LYS A 97 -1.49 11.07 18.32
C LYS A 97 -2.24 12.30 17.82
N GLU A 98 -1.52 13.25 17.23
CA GLU A 98 -2.09 14.51 16.72
C GLU A 98 -3.06 14.27 15.56
N PHE A 99 -2.69 13.41 14.61
CA PHE A 99 -3.51 13.11 13.43
C PHE A 99 -4.49 11.96 13.64
N GLY A 100 -4.39 11.22 14.77
CA GLY A 100 -5.37 10.22 15.17
C GLY A 100 -5.38 8.98 14.29
N TYR A 101 -4.21 8.42 13.95
CA TYR A 101 -4.15 7.12 13.27
C TYR A 101 -4.78 6.03 14.15
N ASN A 102 -5.68 5.22 13.58
CA ASN A 102 -6.36 4.13 14.27
C ASN A 102 -5.85 2.73 13.89
N PHE A 103 -4.70 2.66 13.22
CA PHE A 103 -3.98 1.44 12.85
C PHE A 103 -2.48 1.61 13.08
N PRO A 104 -1.70 0.51 13.18
CA PRO A 104 -0.28 0.56 13.50
C PRO A 104 0.51 1.44 12.52
N TYR A 105 1.41 2.25 13.07
CA TYR A 105 2.35 3.08 12.31
C TYR A 105 3.76 2.51 12.52
N LEU A 106 4.35 1.95 11.48
CA LEU A 106 5.61 1.21 11.51
C LEU A 106 6.79 2.14 11.24
N PHE A 107 7.88 1.91 11.98
CA PHE A 107 9.17 2.50 11.67
C PHE A 107 9.92 1.57 10.70
N ASP A 108 10.20 2.06 9.49
CA ASP A 108 10.96 1.33 8.46
C ASP A 108 12.24 2.09 8.06
N PRO A 109 13.23 2.22 8.95
CA PRO A 109 14.42 3.03 8.70
C PRO A 109 15.34 2.48 7.60
N GLN A 110 15.03 1.30 7.08
CA GLN A 110 15.75 0.68 5.96
C GLN A 110 14.93 0.68 4.68
N GLU A 111 13.73 1.29 4.70
CA GLU A 111 12.82 1.39 3.57
C GLU A 111 12.50 0.04 2.91
N SER A 112 12.52 -1.02 3.71
CA SER A 112 12.36 -2.39 3.27
C SER A 112 11.00 -2.64 2.61
N LEU A 113 9.93 -2.07 3.18
CA LEU A 113 8.56 -2.19 2.64
C LEU A 113 8.36 -1.31 1.40
N ALA A 114 8.96 -0.10 1.36
CA ALA A 114 8.94 0.75 0.19
C ALA A 114 9.71 0.11 -0.98
N ALA A 115 10.89 -0.46 -0.70
CA ALA A 115 11.66 -1.20 -1.69
C ALA A 115 10.93 -2.44 -2.20
N PHE A 116 10.28 -3.20 -1.31
CA PHE A 116 9.53 -4.40 -1.66
C PHE A 116 8.34 -4.10 -2.57
N THR A 117 7.58 -3.03 -2.31
CA THR A 117 6.40 -2.67 -3.08
C THR A 117 6.71 -1.83 -4.31
N GLY A 118 7.87 -1.18 -4.33
CA GLY A 118 8.25 -0.20 -5.34
C GLY A 118 7.58 1.17 -5.12
N ALA A 119 7.10 1.46 -3.89
CA ALA A 119 6.59 2.77 -3.54
C ALA A 119 7.70 3.83 -3.64
N THR A 120 7.34 5.02 -4.13
CA THR A 120 8.29 6.11 -4.37
C THR A 120 7.83 7.46 -3.83
N THR A 121 6.59 7.52 -3.38
CA THR A 121 5.91 8.78 -3.01
C THR A 121 5.18 8.62 -1.69
N VAL A 122 4.92 9.70 -0.99
CA VAL A 122 4.00 9.79 0.15
C VAL A 122 3.01 10.94 -0.09
N PRO A 123 1.68 10.72 0.06
CA PRO A 123 1.01 9.46 0.37
C PRO A 123 0.91 8.52 -0.83
N GLU A 124 1.27 7.27 -0.65
CA GLU A 124 1.03 6.20 -1.61
C GLU A 124 0.54 4.97 -0.86
N VAL A 125 -0.28 4.12 -1.49
CA VAL A 125 -0.77 2.90 -0.86
C VAL A 125 -0.44 1.68 -1.71
N ALA A 126 0.01 0.62 -1.05
CA ALA A 126 0.13 -0.70 -1.64
C ALA A 126 -0.93 -1.64 -1.07
N VAL A 127 -1.58 -2.43 -1.92
CA VAL A 127 -2.42 -3.56 -1.51
C VAL A 127 -1.70 -4.84 -1.89
N LEU A 128 -1.49 -5.70 -0.91
CA LEU A 128 -0.79 -6.97 -1.05
C LEU A 128 -1.75 -8.14 -0.76
N SER A 129 -1.51 -9.27 -1.42
CA SER A 129 -2.06 -10.55 -0.98
C SER A 129 -1.40 -10.99 0.34
N PRO A 130 -2.00 -11.92 1.10
CA PRO A 130 -1.35 -12.50 2.28
C PRO A 130 -0.03 -13.22 1.99
N ARG A 131 0.27 -13.50 0.72
CA ARG A 131 1.52 -14.14 0.26
C ARG A 131 2.56 -13.13 -0.23
N GLY A 132 2.25 -11.82 -0.18
CA GLY A 132 3.16 -10.77 -0.61
C GLY A 132 3.02 -10.36 -2.08
N ASP A 133 2.05 -10.92 -2.84
CA ASP A 133 1.83 -10.49 -4.22
C ASP A 133 1.30 -9.04 -4.22
N LEU A 134 1.91 -8.16 -4.99
CA LEU A 134 1.46 -6.77 -5.14
C LEU A 134 0.25 -6.72 -6.07
N LEU A 135 -0.91 -6.35 -5.52
CA LEU A 135 -2.19 -6.29 -6.23
C LEU A 135 -2.56 -4.89 -6.69
N TYR A 136 -2.12 -3.87 -5.94
CA TYR A 136 -2.31 -2.46 -6.26
C TYR A 136 -1.16 -1.63 -5.70
N LEU A 137 -0.74 -0.60 -6.44
CA LEU A 137 0.14 0.46 -5.94
C LEU A 137 -0.29 1.79 -6.56
N GLY A 138 -0.56 2.80 -5.71
CA GLY A 138 -0.97 4.11 -6.21
C GLY A 138 -1.62 5.00 -5.17
N ARG A 139 -2.45 5.93 -5.66
CA ARG A 139 -3.15 6.91 -4.82
C ARG A 139 -4.33 6.27 -4.06
N ILE A 140 -4.79 6.93 -3.01
CA ILE A 140 -5.96 6.53 -2.23
C ILE A 140 -7.24 6.80 -3.05
N ASP A 141 -7.30 8.01 -3.61
CA ASP A 141 -8.39 8.50 -4.47
C ASP A 141 -7.87 9.64 -5.37
N ASN A 142 -8.76 10.25 -6.17
CA ASN A 142 -8.40 11.37 -7.05
C ASN A 142 -8.75 12.74 -6.47
N ARG A 143 -8.94 12.88 -5.15
CA ARG A 143 -9.26 14.16 -4.52
C ARG A 143 -8.16 15.21 -4.73
N THR A 144 -6.90 14.81 -4.62
CA THR A 144 -5.77 15.71 -4.93
C THR A 144 -5.53 15.75 -6.43
N GLU A 145 -5.75 16.90 -7.05
CA GLU A 145 -5.52 17.12 -8.50
C GLU A 145 -4.09 17.56 -8.78
N ASP A 146 -3.57 18.48 -7.92
CA ASP A 146 -2.24 19.04 -7.99
C ASP A 146 -1.84 19.57 -6.61
N PHE A 147 -0.58 19.98 -6.42
CA PHE A 147 -0.14 20.63 -5.19
C PHE A 147 -0.98 21.89 -4.93
N GLY A 148 -1.60 21.93 -3.76
CA GLY A 148 -2.50 23.02 -3.38
C GLY A 148 -3.87 23.01 -4.07
N LYS A 149 -4.16 22.03 -4.94
CA LYS A 149 -5.44 21.93 -5.63
C LYS A 149 -6.15 20.62 -5.31
N GLN A 150 -7.31 20.72 -4.67
CA GLN A 150 -8.13 19.58 -4.31
C GLN A 150 -9.55 19.71 -4.87
N ARG A 151 -10.13 18.57 -5.25
CA ARG A 151 -11.56 18.46 -5.52
C ARG A 151 -12.33 18.55 -4.21
N PRO A 152 -13.54 19.13 -4.21
CA PRO A 152 -14.45 19.06 -3.06
C PRO A 152 -14.70 17.62 -2.63
N GLU A 153 -14.87 16.70 -3.59
CA GLU A 153 -15.09 15.28 -3.39
C GLU A 153 -14.29 14.46 -4.40
N ALA A 154 -13.81 13.28 -3.97
CA ALA A 154 -13.22 12.32 -4.88
C ALA A 154 -14.29 11.72 -5.80
N THR A 155 -13.97 11.60 -7.09
CA THR A 155 -14.83 10.96 -8.10
C THR A 155 -14.32 9.58 -8.52
N GLU A 156 -13.09 9.24 -8.12
CA GLU A 156 -12.47 7.93 -8.29
C GLU A 156 -11.91 7.46 -6.95
N LEU A 157 -12.35 6.31 -6.48
CA LEU A 157 -12.04 5.77 -5.16
C LEU A 157 -11.05 4.58 -5.28
N ASP A 158 -9.90 4.84 -5.90
CA ASP A 158 -8.98 3.83 -6.42
C ASP A 158 -8.62 2.73 -5.40
N LEU A 159 -8.30 3.09 -4.14
CA LEU A 159 -8.00 2.10 -3.09
C LEU A 159 -9.24 1.27 -2.72
N ARG A 160 -10.42 1.88 -2.61
CA ARG A 160 -11.66 1.17 -2.29
C ARG A 160 -12.03 0.20 -3.41
N ASP A 161 -11.92 0.64 -4.67
CA ASP A 161 -12.18 -0.18 -5.86
C ASP A 161 -11.21 -1.39 -5.90
N ALA A 162 -9.93 -1.15 -5.59
CA ALA A 162 -8.94 -2.22 -5.51
C ALA A 162 -9.26 -3.23 -4.41
N LEU A 163 -9.60 -2.75 -3.20
CA LEU A 163 -9.97 -3.60 -2.06
C LEU A 163 -11.25 -4.41 -2.33
N ASP A 164 -12.26 -3.80 -2.93
CA ASP A 164 -13.50 -4.49 -3.28
C ASP A 164 -13.27 -5.58 -4.34
N ALA A 165 -12.43 -5.32 -5.35
CA ALA A 165 -12.03 -6.32 -6.33
C ALA A 165 -11.29 -7.50 -5.66
N VAL A 166 -10.29 -7.22 -4.82
CA VAL A 166 -9.50 -8.24 -4.11
C VAL A 166 -10.39 -9.08 -3.20
N LEU A 167 -11.28 -8.45 -2.43
CA LEU A 167 -12.20 -9.16 -1.54
C LEU A 167 -13.27 -9.96 -2.29
N ALA A 168 -13.57 -9.60 -3.54
CA ALA A 168 -14.42 -10.37 -4.44
C ALA A 168 -13.65 -11.44 -5.23
N SER A 169 -12.34 -11.62 -4.98
CA SER A 169 -11.45 -12.51 -5.74
C SER A 169 -11.41 -12.20 -7.24
N LYS A 170 -11.55 -10.90 -7.59
CA LYS A 170 -11.48 -10.39 -8.94
C LYS A 170 -10.15 -9.66 -9.18
N PRO A 171 -9.66 -9.60 -10.41
CA PRO A 171 -8.51 -8.77 -10.75
C PRO A 171 -8.80 -7.30 -10.49
N VAL A 172 -7.80 -6.55 -10.01
CA VAL A 172 -7.89 -5.10 -9.86
C VAL A 172 -7.83 -4.47 -11.25
N ALA A 173 -8.87 -3.70 -11.61
CA ALA A 173 -9.00 -3.13 -12.96
C ALA A 173 -7.88 -2.11 -13.27
N ARG A 174 -7.46 -1.33 -12.28
CA ARG A 174 -6.34 -0.38 -12.36
C ARG A 174 -5.31 -0.72 -11.28
N PRO A 175 -4.39 -1.69 -11.51
CA PRO A 175 -3.45 -2.14 -10.49
C PRO A 175 -2.36 -1.10 -10.16
N ARG A 176 -2.23 -0.06 -10.99
CA ARG A 176 -1.35 1.08 -10.74
C ARG A 176 -2.04 2.38 -11.10
N THR A 177 -1.88 3.40 -10.24
CA THR A 177 -2.34 4.77 -10.48
C THR A 177 -1.23 5.75 -10.12
N ARG A 178 -1.24 6.92 -10.78
CA ARG A 178 -0.27 7.98 -10.48
C ARG A 178 -0.60 8.61 -9.13
N THR A 179 0.42 8.76 -8.29
CA THR A 179 0.37 9.51 -7.03
C THR A 179 0.93 10.91 -7.19
N LEU A 180 0.42 11.83 -6.38
CA LEU A 180 0.97 13.16 -6.13
C LEU A 180 1.39 13.23 -4.66
N GLY A 181 2.61 13.66 -4.40
CA GLY A 181 3.11 13.74 -3.04
C GLY A 181 4.60 14.06 -2.95
N CYS A 182 5.15 13.91 -1.76
CA CYS A 182 6.58 14.06 -1.50
C CYS A 182 7.31 12.77 -1.90
N ALA A 183 8.55 12.87 -2.36
CA ALA A 183 9.33 11.68 -2.69
C ALA A 183 9.74 10.94 -1.40
N ILE A 184 9.70 9.60 -1.42
CA ILE A 184 10.38 8.78 -0.43
C ILE A 184 11.89 8.94 -0.68
N VAL A 185 12.63 9.44 0.32
CA VAL A 185 14.08 9.61 0.22
C VAL A 185 14.74 8.29 0.57
N ARG A 186 15.29 7.60 -0.44
CA ARG A 186 16.02 6.34 -0.22
C ARG A 186 17.42 6.62 0.26
N LYS A 187 17.87 5.88 1.28
CA LYS A 187 19.30 5.85 1.65
C LYS A 187 20.05 5.09 0.57
N ASN A 188 21.09 5.75 0.00
CA ASN A 188 22.05 5.12 -0.91
C ASN A 188 22.96 4.16 -0.14
#